data_fef79e739173c3ed3131eada672e6192
#
_entry.id   fef79e739173c3ed3131eada672e6192
#
_cell.length_a   1.000
_cell.length_b   1.000
_cell.length_c   1.000
_cell.angle_alpha   90.00
_cell.angle_beta   90.00
_cell.angle_gamma   90.00
#
_symmetry.space_group_name_H-M   'P 1'
#
loop_
_entity.id
_entity.type
_entity.pdbx_description
1 polymer ?
#
loop_
_entity_poly.entity_id
_entity_poly.type
_entity_poly.pdbx_seq_one_letter_code
_entity_poly.pdbx_strand_id
1 'polypeptide(L)'
;FKAAGCEAQIKYKNGKKDMALVYSDKPCVTAGTFTTNKVFAAPVKWDRNIVYNEDFAQAVVVNSGVANACTGVEGDNACAEEAKAVAKVLNVPENAVLIGSTGVIGMQLPVDRICAGIEKLAPMLDDSLEAGTQAAEAIMTTDTRSKQVAVEVEVAGTKVTIGGMCKGAGMIHPNMATMLLSLIHISEPTRRS
;
A
#
# COMPACT_ATOMS: atom_id res chain seq x y z
N PHE A 1 -13.10 -5.09 -0.91
CA PHE A 1 -11.99 -4.15 -0.90
C PHE A 1 -12.28 -2.94 -1.77
N LYS A 2 -11.74 -1.79 -1.39
CA LYS A 2 -11.82 -0.55 -2.14
C LYS A 2 -10.42 -0.03 -2.40
N ALA A 3 -10.21 0.69 -3.48
CA ALA A 3 -8.93 1.30 -3.82
C ALA A 3 -9.11 2.74 -4.28
N ALA A 4 -8.06 3.51 -4.23
CA ALA A 4 -8.00 4.85 -4.81
C ALA A 4 -6.56 5.22 -5.16
N GLY A 5 -6.39 6.08 -6.16
CA GLY A 5 -5.11 6.66 -6.52
C GLY A 5 -5.23 8.16 -6.80
N CYS A 6 -4.36 8.97 -6.23
CA CYS A 6 -4.38 10.42 -6.47
C CYS A 6 -2.98 11.02 -6.68
N GLU A 7 -2.93 12.25 -7.16
CA GLU A 7 -1.76 13.11 -7.11
C GLU A 7 -1.72 13.84 -5.75
N ALA A 8 -0.66 13.61 -4.99
CA ALA A 8 -0.34 14.34 -3.76
C ALA A 8 0.91 15.23 -3.90
N GLN A 9 1.54 15.21 -5.07
CA GLN A 9 2.74 15.98 -5.39
C GLN A 9 3.94 15.65 -4.48
N ILE A 10 4.13 14.36 -4.22
CA ILE A 10 5.18 13.87 -3.31
C ILE A 10 6.55 14.35 -3.77
N LYS A 11 6.86 14.22 -5.05
CA LYS A 11 8.11 14.71 -5.62
C LYS A 11 7.91 15.75 -6.71
N TYR A 12 6.95 15.54 -7.62
CA TYR A 12 6.75 16.38 -8.80
C TYR A 12 5.31 16.88 -8.88
N LYS A 13 5.15 18.09 -9.39
CA LYS A 13 3.86 18.69 -9.75
C LYS A 13 3.63 18.47 -11.25
N ASN A 14 3.27 17.26 -11.66
CA ASN A 14 3.18 16.91 -13.08
C ASN A 14 1.89 16.18 -13.47
N GLY A 15 0.89 16.17 -12.60
CA GLY A 15 -0.38 15.51 -12.83
C GLY A 15 -0.36 13.98 -12.71
N LYS A 16 0.79 13.38 -12.35
CA LYS A 16 0.87 11.94 -12.11
C LYS A 16 0.33 11.60 -10.73
N LYS A 17 -0.43 10.52 -10.67
CA LYS A 17 -0.80 9.91 -9.40
C LYS A 17 0.47 9.40 -8.72
N ASP A 18 0.62 9.65 -7.44
CA ASP A 18 1.80 9.30 -6.64
C ASP A 18 1.44 8.83 -5.23
N MET A 19 0.14 8.66 -4.96
CA MET A 19 -0.37 8.01 -3.75
C MET A 19 -1.51 7.05 -4.07
N ALA A 20 -1.47 5.89 -3.44
CA ALA A 20 -2.52 4.87 -3.47
C ALA A 20 -2.98 4.52 -2.07
N LEU A 21 -4.26 4.19 -1.94
CA LEU A 21 -4.85 3.64 -0.73
C LEU A 21 -5.70 2.44 -1.12
N VAL A 22 -5.49 1.32 -0.43
CA VAL A 22 -6.32 0.11 -0.51
C VAL A 22 -6.92 -0.12 0.86
N TYR A 23 -8.21 -0.40 0.91
CA TYR A 23 -8.96 -0.53 2.14
C TYR A 23 -9.89 -1.72 2.12
N SER A 24 -10.03 -2.39 3.26
CA SER A 24 -11.02 -3.41 3.52
C SER A 24 -12.04 -2.96 4.57
N ASP A 25 -13.32 -3.10 4.27
CA ASP A 25 -14.40 -2.85 5.24
C ASP A 25 -14.40 -3.86 6.41
N LYS A 26 -13.60 -4.93 6.30
CA LYS A 26 -13.47 -5.98 7.32
C LYS A 26 -12.00 -6.17 7.72
N PRO A 27 -11.73 -6.52 8.97
CA PRO A 27 -10.41 -7.00 9.38
C PRO A 27 -9.96 -8.18 8.51
N CYS A 28 -8.74 -8.13 8.00
CA CYS A 28 -8.17 -9.14 7.11
C CYS A 28 -6.94 -9.77 7.76
N VAL A 29 -6.88 -11.08 7.74
CA VAL A 29 -5.64 -11.79 8.07
C VAL A 29 -4.56 -11.38 7.08
N THR A 30 -3.38 -11.10 7.59
CA THR A 30 -2.25 -10.63 6.79
C THR A 30 -1.13 -11.66 6.73
N ALA A 31 -0.46 -11.71 5.61
CA ALA A 31 0.78 -12.44 5.44
C ALA A 31 1.75 -11.57 4.62
N GLY A 32 3.03 -11.66 4.89
CA GLY A 32 4.04 -10.87 4.20
C GLY A 32 5.37 -11.59 4.10
N THR A 33 6.11 -11.26 3.04
CA THR A 33 7.50 -11.64 2.87
C THR A 33 8.35 -10.38 2.86
N PHE A 34 9.49 -10.44 3.54
CA PHE A 34 10.34 -9.28 3.74
C PHE A 34 11.77 -9.60 3.36
N THR A 35 12.51 -8.54 3.01
CA THR A 35 13.94 -8.67 2.70
C THR A 35 14.73 -9.23 3.87
N THR A 36 15.75 -10.05 3.55
CA THR A 36 16.76 -10.51 4.52
C THR A 36 17.93 -9.53 4.67
N ASN A 37 17.92 -8.41 3.94
CA ASN A 37 18.93 -7.38 4.05
C ASN A 37 18.93 -6.78 5.47
N LYS A 38 20.10 -6.58 6.04
CA LYS A 38 20.27 -5.97 7.37
C LYS A 38 19.92 -4.47 7.37
N VAL A 39 20.10 -3.81 6.22
CA VAL A 39 19.68 -2.42 6.01
C VAL A 39 18.36 -2.43 5.26
N PHE A 40 17.29 -2.23 5.96
CA PHE A 40 15.93 -2.20 5.41
C PHE A 40 15.23 -0.87 5.71
N ALA A 41 14.24 -0.56 4.90
CA ALA A 41 13.48 0.68 4.98
C ALA A 41 12.56 0.73 6.21
N ALA A 42 12.21 1.92 6.70
CA ALA A 42 11.30 2.10 7.82
C ALA A 42 9.93 1.41 7.62
N PRO A 43 9.28 1.46 6.44
CA PRO A 43 8.04 0.71 6.19
C PRO A 43 8.20 -0.80 6.35
N VAL A 44 9.36 -1.36 6.00
CA VAL A 44 9.61 -2.81 6.21
C VAL A 44 9.58 -3.17 7.68
N LYS A 45 10.16 -2.33 8.54
CA LYS A 45 10.13 -2.52 9.99
C LYS A 45 8.69 -2.40 10.53
N TRP A 46 7.96 -1.40 10.06
CA TRP A 46 6.57 -1.15 10.44
C TRP A 46 5.67 -2.33 10.07
N ASP A 47 5.68 -2.73 8.80
CA ASP A 47 4.83 -3.79 8.28
C ASP A 47 5.16 -5.17 8.86
N ARG A 48 6.46 -5.46 9.09
CA ARG A 48 6.88 -6.70 9.78
C ARG A 48 6.30 -6.79 11.18
N ASN A 49 6.24 -5.69 11.91
CA ASN A 49 5.64 -5.67 13.24
C ASN A 49 4.15 -6.01 13.15
N ILE A 50 3.42 -5.41 12.22
CA ILE A 50 1.99 -5.69 12.03
C ILE A 50 1.77 -7.15 11.61
N VAL A 51 2.46 -7.62 10.56
CA VAL A 51 2.25 -8.97 10.00
C VAL A 51 2.56 -10.08 11.01
N TYR A 52 3.51 -9.86 11.92
CA TYR A 52 3.93 -10.91 12.86
C TYR A 52 3.32 -10.80 14.26
N ASN A 53 2.80 -9.64 14.65
CA ASN A 53 2.36 -9.40 16.02
C ASN A 53 0.90 -8.95 16.15
N GLU A 54 0.25 -8.56 15.03
CA GLU A 54 -1.14 -8.13 15.05
C GLU A 54 -2.05 -9.17 14.38
N ASP A 55 -3.29 -9.24 14.81
CA ASP A 55 -4.24 -10.25 14.32
C ASP A 55 -4.75 -9.94 12.90
N PHE A 56 -4.74 -8.67 12.49
CA PHE A 56 -5.30 -8.24 11.22
C PHE A 56 -4.72 -6.91 10.72
N ALA A 57 -4.93 -6.63 9.44
CA ALA A 57 -4.85 -5.27 8.89
C ALA A 57 -6.09 -4.95 8.06
N GLN A 58 -6.33 -3.65 7.78
CA GLN A 58 -7.47 -3.18 7.00
C GLN A 58 -7.11 -2.20 5.90
N ALA A 59 -5.94 -1.59 5.97
CA ALA A 59 -5.53 -0.61 4.97
C ALA A 59 -4.07 -0.80 4.56
N VAL A 60 -3.78 -0.43 3.31
CA VAL A 60 -2.43 -0.29 2.78
C VAL A 60 -2.34 1.08 2.11
N VAL A 61 -1.47 1.94 2.60
CA VAL A 61 -1.15 3.22 1.96
C VAL A 61 0.23 3.15 1.31
N VAL A 62 0.33 3.64 0.08
CA VAL A 62 1.58 3.62 -0.68
C VAL A 62 1.83 4.99 -1.29
N ASN A 63 3.04 5.51 -1.12
CA ASN A 63 3.51 6.65 -1.90
C ASN A 63 4.58 6.26 -2.91
N SER A 64 4.62 6.97 -4.04
CA SER A 64 5.70 6.91 -5.01
C SER A 64 6.37 8.27 -5.20
N GLY A 65 7.62 8.26 -5.67
CA GLY A 65 8.42 9.47 -5.92
C GLY A 65 9.56 9.68 -4.94
N VAL A 66 9.34 9.52 -3.64
CA VAL A 66 10.36 9.54 -2.58
C VAL A 66 10.22 8.26 -1.77
N ALA A 67 11.33 7.56 -1.54
CA ALA A 67 11.36 6.33 -0.75
C ALA A 67 11.67 6.66 0.72
N ASN A 68 10.97 6.02 1.63
CA ASN A 68 11.28 6.06 3.06
C ASN A 68 12.38 5.03 3.38
N ALA A 69 13.58 5.27 2.87
CA ALA A 69 14.73 4.37 3.02
C ALA A 69 15.97 5.16 3.41
N CYS A 70 16.71 4.66 4.39
CA CYS A 70 17.88 5.34 4.98
C CYS A 70 17.54 6.71 5.60
N THR A 71 16.35 6.83 6.17
CA THR A 71 15.78 8.08 6.71
C THR A 71 15.89 8.19 8.24
N GLY A 72 16.42 7.16 8.89
CA GLY A 72 16.62 7.14 10.34
C GLY A 72 15.32 7.23 11.14
N VAL A 73 15.40 7.83 12.31
CA VAL A 73 14.25 8.00 13.24
C VAL A 73 13.13 8.83 12.61
N GLU A 74 13.46 9.81 11.76
CA GLU A 74 12.45 10.61 11.05
C GLU A 74 11.61 9.74 10.12
N GLY A 75 12.21 8.73 9.48
CA GLY A 75 11.49 7.76 8.67
C GLY A 75 10.57 6.84 9.47
N ASP A 76 10.98 6.42 10.67
CA ASP A 76 10.12 5.67 11.60
C ASP A 76 8.92 6.54 12.04
N ASN A 77 9.16 7.81 12.37
CA ASN A 77 8.11 8.77 12.74
C ASN A 77 7.15 9.03 11.57
N ALA A 78 7.67 9.12 10.35
CA ALA A 78 6.84 9.27 9.15
C ALA A 78 5.84 8.11 8.99
N CYS A 79 6.27 6.86 9.20
CA CYS A 79 5.36 5.72 9.18
C CYS A 79 4.24 5.86 10.23
N ALA A 80 4.56 6.29 11.45
CA ALA A 80 3.56 6.48 12.50
C ALA A 80 2.54 7.58 12.12
N GLU A 81 3.01 8.71 11.57
CA GLU A 81 2.12 9.80 11.13
C GLU A 81 1.23 9.38 9.95
N GLU A 82 1.76 8.63 8.98
CA GLU A 82 0.98 8.06 7.87
C GLU A 82 -0.10 7.11 8.39
N ALA A 83 0.26 6.17 9.27
CA ALA A 83 -0.69 5.23 9.86
C ALA A 83 -1.79 5.96 10.65
N LYS A 84 -1.42 6.95 11.45
CA LYS A 84 -2.36 7.80 12.21
C LYS A 84 -3.30 8.58 11.29
N ALA A 85 -2.80 9.13 10.19
CA ALA A 85 -3.63 9.84 9.22
C ALA A 85 -4.65 8.90 8.56
N VAL A 86 -4.24 7.70 8.14
CA VAL A 86 -5.15 6.68 7.57
C VAL A 86 -6.16 6.21 8.62
N ALA A 87 -5.70 5.92 9.84
CA ALA A 87 -6.55 5.48 10.95
C ALA A 87 -7.66 6.48 11.24
N LYS A 88 -7.33 7.77 11.24
CA LYS A 88 -8.28 8.86 11.47
C LYS A 88 -9.36 8.94 10.38
N VAL A 89 -8.99 8.87 9.10
CA VAL A 89 -9.94 9.07 7.99
C VAL A 89 -10.79 7.83 7.71
N LEU A 90 -10.29 6.63 8.02
CA LEU A 90 -10.98 5.36 7.82
C LEU A 90 -11.64 4.80 9.09
N ASN A 91 -11.38 5.41 10.25
CA ASN A 91 -11.82 4.93 11.56
C ASN A 91 -11.39 3.47 11.84
N VAL A 92 -10.10 3.19 11.61
CA VAL A 92 -9.45 1.90 11.88
C VAL A 92 -8.30 2.09 12.89
N PRO A 93 -7.82 1.04 13.56
CA PRO A 93 -6.63 1.14 14.40
C PRO A 93 -5.36 1.49 13.61
N GLU A 94 -4.44 2.25 14.21
CA GLU A 94 -3.15 2.61 13.57
C GLU A 94 -2.31 1.36 13.24
N ASN A 95 -2.34 0.36 14.11
CA ASN A 95 -1.68 -0.94 13.92
C ASN A 95 -2.39 -1.87 12.92
N ALA A 96 -3.46 -1.42 12.27
CA ALA A 96 -4.11 -2.10 11.15
C ALA A 96 -3.77 -1.48 9.78
N VAL A 97 -2.79 -0.58 9.72
CA VAL A 97 -2.38 0.15 8.51
C VAL A 97 -0.97 -0.26 8.08
N LEU A 98 -0.86 -0.86 6.91
CA LEU A 98 0.40 -1.19 6.24
C LEU A 98 0.86 -0.01 5.38
N ILE A 99 2.18 0.15 5.23
CA ILE A 99 2.79 1.31 4.57
C ILE A 99 3.78 0.87 3.50
N GLY A 100 3.64 1.42 2.30
CA GLY A 100 4.60 1.27 1.23
C GLY A 100 5.16 2.61 0.78
N SER A 101 6.46 2.67 0.54
CA SER A 101 7.11 3.89 0.07
C SER A 101 8.18 3.55 -0.96
N THR A 102 8.13 4.20 -2.12
CA THR A 102 9.08 3.93 -3.20
C THR A 102 9.48 5.21 -3.94
N GLY A 103 10.69 5.23 -4.48
CA GLY A 103 11.19 6.33 -5.28
C GLY A 103 12.65 6.66 -4.99
N VAL A 104 12.98 7.94 -4.97
CA VAL A 104 14.33 8.43 -4.72
C VAL A 104 14.70 8.24 -3.24
N ILE A 105 15.91 7.73 -2.99
CA ILE A 105 16.51 7.58 -1.66
C ILE A 105 17.37 8.83 -1.35
N GLY A 106 17.50 9.17 -0.07
CA GLY A 106 18.33 10.29 0.39
C GLY A 106 17.60 11.61 0.55
N MET A 107 16.26 11.56 0.50
CA MET A 107 15.38 12.67 0.85
C MET A 107 14.46 12.25 1.98
N GLN A 108 14.15 13.14 2.89
CA GLN A 108 13.07 12.92 3.87
C GLN A 108 11.71 12.99 3.18
N LEU A 109 10.76 12.23 3.69
CA LEU A 109 9.41 12.24 3.13
C LEU A 109 8.71 13.58 3.41
N PRO A 110 7.96 14.10 2.43
CA PRO A 110 7.09 15.25 2.65
C PRO A 110 5.79 14.81 3.36
N VAL A 111 5.87 14.49 4.66
CA VAL A 111 4.79 13.91 5.46
C VAL A 111 3.51 14.72 5.37
N ASP A 112 3.60 16.06 5.39
CA ASP A 112 2.43 16.94 5.26
C ASP A 112 1.66 16.69 3.95
N ARG A 113 2.38 16.48 2.84
CA ARG A 113 1.76 16.18 1.53
C ARG A 113 1.16 14.78 1.51
N ILE A 114 1.81 13.83 2.17
CA ILE A 114 1.31 12.46 2.31
C ILE A 114 0.01 12.46 3.11
N CYS A 115 -0.02 13.13 4.26
CA CYS A 115 -1.22 13.23 5.08
C CYS A 115 -2.37 13.93 4.32
N ALA A 116 -2.10 15.02 3.62
CA ALA A 116 -3.09 15.67 2.76
C ALA A 116 -3.57 14.76 1.60
N GLY A 117 -2.67 13.95 1.05
CA GLY A 117 -3.00 12.92 0.05
C GLY A 117 -3.91 11.84 0.60
N ILE A 118 -3.69 11.39 1.84
CA ILE A 118 -4.55 10.42 2.54
C ILE A 118 -5.96 10.97 2.74
N GLU A 119 -6.09 12.23 3.20
CA GLU A 119 -7.39 12.90 3.35
C GLU A 119 -8.13 13.02 2.00
N LYS A 120 -7.40 13.23 0.90
CA LYS A 120 -7.96 13.26 -0.45
C LYS A 120 -8.37 11.88 -0.96
N LEU A 121 -7.61 10.82 -0.63
CA LEU A 121 -7.88 9.46 -1.08
C LEU A 121 -9.11 8.83 -0.43
N ALA A 122 -9.36 9.12 0.86
CA ALA A 122 -10.43 8.48 1.62
C ALA A 122 -11.82 8.60 0.95
N PRO A 123 -12.28 9.79 0.50
CA PRO A 123 -13.57 9.91 -0.19
C PRO A 123 -13.56 9.35 -1.62
N MET A 124 -12.38 9.03 -2.18
CA MET A 124 -12.23 8.46 -3.53
C MET A 124 -12.24 6.93 -3.54
N LEU A 125 -12.26 6.30 -2.36
CA LEU A 125 -12.23 4.83 -2.26
C LEU A 125 -13.46 4.20 -2.91
N ASP A 126 -13.21 3.35 -3.91
CA ASP A 126 -14.23 2.67 -4.69
C ASP A 126 -13.80 1.23 -5.01
N ASP A 127 -14.75 0.34 -5.26
CA ASP A 127 -14.51 -1.08 -5.57
C ASP A 127 -14.47 -1.38 -7.07
N SER A 128 -14.53 -0.35 -7.91
CA SER A 128 -14.46 -0.48 -9.36
C SER A 128 -13.07 -0.87 -9.87
N LEU A 129 -13.03 -1.47 -11.05
CA LEU A 129 -11.79 -1.77 -11.76
C LEU A 129 -10.96 -0.50 -12.04
N GLU A 130 -11.64 0.62 -12.31
CA GLU A 130 -10.99 1.91 -12.53
C GLU A 130 -10.23 2.38 -11.29
N ALA A 131 -10.82 2.28 -10.11
CA ALA A 131 -10.19 2.63 -8.85
C ALA A 131 -8.94 1.76 -8.58
N GLY A 132 -9.03 0.44 -8.86
CA GLY A 132 -7.88 -0.47 -8.82
C GLY A 132 -6.77 -0.06 -9.79
N THR A 133 -7.13 0.34 -11.01
CA THR A 133 -6.18 0.83 -12.03
C THR A 133 -5.49 2.11 -11.56
N GLN A 134 -6.22 3.04 -10.99
CA GLN A 134 -5.66 4.29 -10.45
C GLN A 134 -4.68 4.04 -9.30
N ALA A 135 -4.97 3.10 -8.42
CA ALA A 135 -4.04 2.68 -7.37
C ALA A 135 -2.78 2.04 -7.96
N ALA A 136 -2.91 1.13 -8.93
CA ALA A 136 -1.77 0.48 -9.59
C ALA A 136 -0.88 1.47 -10.38
N GLU A 137 -1.46 2.51 -10.96
CA GLU A 137 -0.71 3.61 -11.59
C GLU A 137 0.04 4.46 -10.57
N ALA A 138 -0.58 4.74 -9.43
CA ALA A 138 -0.02 5.60 -8.40
C ALA A 138 1.25 5.04 -7.73
N ILE A 139 1.43 3.72 -7.71
CA ILE A 139 2.64 3.08 -7.17
C ILE A 139 3.81 3.02 -8.16
N MET A 140 3.59 3.42 -9.42
CA MET A 140 4.63 3.41 -10.45
C MET A 140 5.69 4.51 -10.24
N THR A 141 6.93 4.23 -10.63
CA THR A 141 8.01 5.23 -10.70
C THR A 141 8.56 5.32 -12.12
N THR A 142 9.44 4.41 -12.50
CA THR A 142 10.04 4.29 -13.84
C THR A 142 9.33 3.26 -14.71
N ASP A 143 8.26 2.67 -14.20
CA ASP A 143 7.45 1.73 -14.95
C ASP A 143 6.81 2.38 -16.17
N THR A 144 6.74 1.65 -17.27
CA THR A 144 6.06 2.09 -18.51
C THR A 144 4.61 1.65 -18.56
N ARG A 145 4.22 0.65 -17.75
CA ARG A 145 2.86 0.11 -17.66
C ARG A 145 2.55 -0.30 -16.23
N SER A 146 1.31 -0.10 -15.81
CA SER A 146 0.81 -0.65 -14.54
C SER A 146 0.76 -2.17 -14.63
N LYS A 147 0.97 -2.81 -13.48
CA LYS A 147 0.92 -4.27 -13.34
C LYS A 147 -0.16 -4.59 -12.32
N GLN A 148 -1.25 -5.12 -12.82
CA GLN A 148 -2.42 -5.49 -12.03
C GLN A 148 -3.08 -6.73 -12.63
N VAL A 149 -3.74 -7.50 -11.79
CA VAL A 149 -4.50 -8.68 -12.18
C VAL A 149 -5.68 -8.87 -11.25
N ALA A 150 -6.78 -9.36 -11.76
CA ALA A 150 -7.87 -9.87 -10.97
C ALA A 150 -8.35 -11.19 -11.59
N VAL A 151 -8.56 -12.20 -10.77
CA VAL A 151 -9.06 -13.51 -11.19
C VAL A 151 -10.14 -13.99 -10.24
N GLU A 152 -11.14 -14.67 -10.78
CA GLU A 152 -12.12 -15.42 -10.00
C GLU A 152 -11.77 -16.89 -10.04
N VAL A 153 -11.79 -17.52 -8.89
CA VAL A 153 -11.60 -18.97 -8.72
C VAL A 153 -12.72 -19.53 -7.84
N GLU A 154 -13.04 -20.80 -8.02
CA GLU A 154 -13.96 -21.50 -7.13
C GLU A 154 -13.16 -22.33 -6.13
N VAL A 155 -13.39 -22.08 -4.85
CA VAL A 155 -12.76 -22.82 -3.75
C VAL A 155 -13.86 -23.40 -2.86
N ALA A 156 -13.93 -24.72 -2.79
CA ALA A 156 -14.94 -25.46 -2.02
C ALA A 156 -16.39 -24.98 -2.27
N GLY A 157 -16.74 -24.72 -3.54
CA GLY A 157 -18.08 -24.27 -3.95
C GLY A 157 -18.34 -22.78 -3.72
N THR A 158 -17.34 -22.01 -3.29
CA THR A 158 -17.47 -20.57 -3.08
C THR A 158 -16.61 -19.81 -4.10
N LYS A 159 -17.21 -18.81 -4.75
CA LYS A 159 -16.48 -17.89 -5.63
C LYS A 159 -15.57 -17.01 -4.79
N VAL A 160 -14.31 -16.93 -5.22
CA VAL A 160 -13.26 -16.17 -4.58
C VAL A 160 -12.61 -15.27 -5.63
N THR A 161 -12.57 -13.97 -5.40
CA THR A 161 -11.87 -13.03 -6.25
C THR A 161 -10.50 -12.70 -5.64
N ILE A 162 -9.45 -12.85 -6.42
CA ILE A 162 -8.08 -12.50 -6.04
C ILE A 162 -7.65 -11.32 -6.90
N GLY A 163 -7.39 -10.19 -6.27
CA GLY A 163 -6.83 -9.00 -6.90
C GLY A 163 -5.36 -8.81 -6.52
N GLY A 164 -4.56 -8.31 -7.44
CA GLY A 164 -3.16 -8.02 -7.18
C GLY A 164 -2.65 -6.85 -7.99
N MET A 165 -1.74 -6.09 -7.40
CA MET A 165 -0.96 -5.07 -8.10
C MET A 165 0.49 -5.12 -7.65
N CYS A 166 1.40 -4.80 -8.55
CA CYS A 166 2.81 -4.70 -8.21
C CYS A 166 3.52 -3.59 -8.97
N LYS A 167 4.54 -3.05 -8.33
CA LYS A 167 5.49 -2.15 -8.96
C LYS A 167 6.59 -2.95 -9.65
N GLY A 168 7.00 -2.53 -10.85
CA GLY A 168 8.13 -3.12 -11.55
C GLY A 168 9.46 -2.86 -10.86
N ALA A 169 10.39 -3.81 -11.01
CA ALA A 169 11.75 -3.77 -10.48
C ALA A 169 12.81 -3.63 -11.61
N GLY A 170 12.47 -2.91 -12.68
CA GLY A 170 13.29 -2.84 -13.91
C GLY A 170 14.67 -2.21 -13.76
N MET A 171 14.92 -1.44 -12.70
CA MET A 171 16.20 -0.79 -12.44
C MET A 171 17.19 -1.72 -11.68
N ILE A 172 16.66 -2.64 -10.89
CA ILE A 172 17.44 -3.53 -10.02
C ILE A 172 16.87 -4.94 -10.18
N HIS A 173 17.75 -5.94 -10.23
CA HIS A 173 17.33 -7.35 -10.13
C HIS A 173 17.21 -7.70 -8.65
N PRO A 174 16.01 -7.55 -8.04
CA PRO A 174 15.88 -7.62 -6.60
C PRO A 174 15.86 -9.08 -6.12
N ASN A 175 16.62 -9.34 -5.08
CA ASN A 175 16.36 -10.45 -4.19
C ASN A 175 15.46 -9.94 -3.05
N MET A 176 14.22 -9.53 -3.37
CA MET A 176 13.25 -8.89 -2.49
C MET A 176 13.66 -7.50 -1.95
N ALA A 177 14.66 -6.85 -2.54
CA ALA A 177 15.16 -5.60 -1.99
C ALA A 177 14.32 -4.36 -2.35
N THR A 178 13.52 -4.40 -3.44
CA THR A 178 12.80 -3.21 -3.95
C THR A 178 11.52 -3.62 -4.68
N MET A 179 10.75 -4.53 -4.11
CA MET A 179 9.47 -4.95 -4.68
C MET A 179 8.32 -4.55 -3.75
N LEU A 180 7.33 -3.86 -4.30
CA LEU A 180 6.01 -3.68 -3.69
C LEU A 180 5.03 -4.57 -4.42
N LEU A 181 4.43 -5.49 -3.69
CA LEU A 181 3.39 -6.39 -4.18
C LEU A 181 2.25 -6.39 -3.17
N SER A 182 1.04 -6.14 -3.62
CA SER A 182 -0.18 -6.34 -2.84
C SER A 182 -1.05 -7.39 -3.52
N LEU A 183 -1.44 -8.40 -2.76
CA LEU A 183 -2.42 -9.40 -3.15
C LEU A 183 -3.62 -9.28 -2.23
N ILE A 184 -4.82 -9.24 -2.81
CA ILE A 184 -6.07 -9.06 -2.09
C ILE A 184 -6.98 -10.22 -2.44
N HIS A 185 -7.49 -10.88 -1.41
CA HIS A 185 -8.42 -11.99 -1.52
C HIS A 185 -9.79 -11.57 -1.01
N ILE A 186 -10.84 -11.76 -1.83
CA ILE A 186 -12.24 -11.53 -1.45
C ILE A 186 -12.96 -12.86 -1.53
N SER A 187 -13.44 -13.38 -0.40
CA SER A 187 -14.42 -14.45 -0.36
C SER A 187 -15.79 -13.88 0.02
N GLU A 188 -16.85 -14.31 -0.64
CA GLU A 188 -18.19 -14.01 -0.13
C GLU A 188 -18.39 -14.65 1.25
N PRO A 189 -19.01 -13.94 2.22
CA PRO A 189 -19.24 -14.49 3.54
C PRO A 189 -20.19 -15.69 3.42
N THR A 190 -19.69 -16.87 3.71
CA THR A 190 -20.54 -18.03 3.94
C THR A 190 -21.50 -17.71 5.08
N ARG A 191 -22.80 -17.55 4.79
CA ARG A 191 -23.82 -17.58 5.83
C ARG A 191 -23.69 -18.92 6.55
N ARG A 192 -23.19 -18.90 7.79
CA ARG A 192 -23.36 -20.02 8.69
C ARG A 192 -24.86 -20.08 9.01
N SER A 193 -25.51 -21.11 8.49
CA SER A 193 -26.84 -21.57 8.90
C SER A 193 -26.77 -22.11 10.31
#